data_660fb9b1ef6bdd0448d6f5d8e4738369
#
_entry.id   660fb9b1ef6bdd0448d6f5d8e4738369
#
_cell.length_a   1.000
_cell.length_b   1.000
_cell.length_c   1.000
_cell.angle_alpha   90.00
_cell.angle_beta   90.00
_cell.angle_gamma   90.00
#
_symmetry.space_group_name_H-M   'P 1'
#
loop_
_entity.id
_entity.type
_entity.pdbx_description
1 polymer ?
#
loop_
_entity_poly.entity_id
_entity_poly.type
_entity_poly.pdbx_seq_one_letter_code
_entity_poly.pdbx_strand_id
1 'polypeptide(L)'
;FNGDSAAANALDDYEEGSFSPTLVNGNNGYRFQQGTYTKIGNLVTFTAYIETSATPPSGNLAFGGLPFASIGSRSWVFPFHTNRTSFGTASFDARAYLGGTDTNVYIYYPVNSSSSNFQPVNQNGMNAANASAVWISGSYQTAS
;
A
#
# COMPACT_ATOMS: atom_id res chain seq x y z
N PHE A 1 -2.40 -31.13 9.70
CA PHE A 1 -2.80 -31.78 8.46
C PHE A 1 -2.17 -33.17 8.42
N ASN A 2 -2.96 -34.19 8.10
CA ASN A 2 -2.51 -35.54 7.83
C ASN A 2 -1.71 -36.25 8.96
N GLY A 3 -2.01 -35.95 10.24
CA GLY A 3 -1.42 -36.62 11.40
C GLY A 3 0.03 -36.23 11.73
N ASP A 4 0.56 -35.18 11.11
CA ASP A 4 1.88 -34.65 11.46
C ASP A 4 1.77 -33.90 12.81
N SER A 5 2.38 -34.45 13.84
CA SER A 5 2.44 -33.90 15.19
C SER A 5 3.76 -33.21 15.52
N ALA A 6 4.66 -33.04 14.52
CA ALA A 6 5.92 -32.34 14.74
C ALA A 6 5.66 -30.86 14.92
N ALA A 7 6.06 -30.28 16.05
CA ALA A 7 5.94 -28.86 16.35
C ALA A 7 6.59 -27.96 15.29
N ALA A 8 7.62 -28.46 14.58
CA ALA A 8 8.28 -27.76 13.49
C ALA A 8 7.38 -27.56 12.24
N ASN A 9 6.28 -28.28 12.13
CA ASN A 9 5.32 -28.19 11.03
C ASN A 9 3.99 -27.54 11.45
N ALA A 10 3.86 -27.12 12.70
CA ALA A 10 2.73 -26.35 13.16
C ALA A 10 2.74 -24.98 12.46
N LEU A 11 1.58 -24.52 12.00
CA LEU A 11 1.38 -23.16 11.49
C LEU A 11 1.32 -22.17 12.69
N ASP A 12 2.33 -22.20 13.55
CA ASP A 12 2.37 -21.39 14.77
C ASP A 12 2.53 -19.89 14.44
N ASP A 13 2.95 -19.57 13.21
CA ASP A 13 3.16 -18.21 12.73
C ASP A 13 2.03 -17.69 11.83
N TYR A 14 0.84 -18.30 11.89
CA TYR A 14 -0.34 -17.79 11.17
C TYR A 14 -1.00 -16.66 11.97
N GLU A 15 -1.16 -15.53 11.34
CA GLU A 15 -1.85 -14.36 11.89
C GLU A 15 -2.72 -13.72 10.81
N GLU A 16 -3.93 -13.33 11.16
CA GLU A 16 -4.81 -12.53 10.31
C GLU A 16 -5.40 -11.37 11.10
N GLY A 17 -5.68 -10.28 10.39
CA GLY A 17 -6.25 -9.12 11.04
C GLY A 17 -6.67 -8.02 10.07
N SER A 18 -7.04 -6.91 10.66
CA SER A 18 -7.40 -5.69 9.94
C SER A 18 -6.52 -4.52 10.38
N PHE A 19 -6.39 -3.54 9.49
CA PHE A 19 -5.70 -2.29 9.76
C PHE A 19 -6.42 -1.12 9.08
N SER A 20 -6.10 0.09 9.50
CA SER A 20 -6.65 1.31 8.89
C SER A 20 -5.58 2.00 8.05
N PRO A 21 -5.60 1.81 6.72
CA PRO A 21 -4.66 2.49 5.84
C PRO A 21 -4.88 4.01 5.87
N THR A 22 -3.81 4.79 5.83
CA THR A 22 -3.85 6.26 5.89
C THR A 22 -3.09 6.89 4.74
N LEU A 23 -3.37 8.14 4.39
CA LEU A 23 -2.51 8.95 3.55
C LEU A 23 -1.41 9.58 4.40
N VAL A 24 -0.13 9.31 4.05
CA VAL A 24 1.04 9.71 4.86
C VAL A 24 1.16 11.24 4.97
N ASN A 25 0.87 11.98 3.89
CA ASN A 25 0.96 13.43 3.86
C ASN A 25 -0.34 14.14 4.32
N GLY A 26 -1.11 13.46 5.15
CA GLY A 26 -2.35 13.97 5.72
C GLY A 26 -3.55 13.79 4.81
N ASN A 27 -4.70 13.99 5.39
CA ASN A 27 -5.99 13.91 4.71
C ASN A 27 -6.99 14.83 5.39
N ASN A 28 -7.90 15.42 4.62
CA ASN A 28 -8.97 16.29 5.10
C ASN A 28 -10.27 15.54 5.42
N GLY A 29 -10.26 14.22 5.33
CA GLY A 29 -11.36 13.33 5.69
C GLY A 29 -11.39 12.06 4.85
N TYR A 30 -11.68 10.96 5.50
CA TYR A 30 -11.93 9.66 4.87
C TYR A 30 -13.42 9.35 4.87
N ARG A 31 -13.89 8.74 3.79
CA ARG A 31 -15.19 8.12 3.73
C ARG A 31 -15.09 6.65 4.13
N PHE A 32 -14.04 5.97 3.66
CA PHE A 32 -13.71 4.61 4.03
C PHE A 32 -12.20 4.44 4.16
N GLN A 33 -11.80 3.62 5.13
CA GLN A 33 -10.45 3.14 5.35
C GLN A 33 -10.59 1.68 5.78
N GLN A 34 -10.13 0.76 4.97
CA GLN A 34 -10.19 -0.66 5.31
C GLN A 34 -8.98 -1.37 4.76
N GLY A 35 -8.30 -2.10 5.62
CA GLY A 35 -7.22 -3.00 5.27
C GLY A 35 -7.39 -4.33 5.98
N THR A 36 -7.01 -5.40 5.31
CA THR A 36 -6.92 -6.74 5.89
C THR A 36 -5.58 -7.35 5.54
N TYR A 37 -5.10 -8.25 6.38
CA TYR A 37 -3.88 -8.98 6.12
C TYR A 37 -3.97 -10.42 6.60
N THR A 38 -3.13 -11.26 6.01
CA THR A 38 -2.78 -12.59 6.49
C THR A 38 -1.27 -12.70 6.50
N LYS A 39 -0.70 -13.14 7.61
CA LYS A 39 0.73 -13.40 7.77
C LYS A 39 0.94 -14.89 8.00
N ILE A 40 1.88 -15.48 7.26
CA ILE A 40 2.31 -16.88 7.44
C ILE A 40 3.84 -16.87 7.47
N GLY A 41 4.42 -17.15 8.60
CA GLY A 41 5.84 -16.96 8.81
C GLY A 41 6.24 -15.50 8.57
N ASN A 42 7.13 -15.25 7.63
CA ASN A 42 7.54 -13.90 7.26
C ASN A 42 6.79 -13.31 6.05
N LEU A 43 5.86 -14.06 5.45
CA LEU A 43 5.08 -13.58 4.31
C LEU A 43 3.80 -12.90 4.79
N VAL A 44 3.63 -11.64 4.41
CA VAL A 44 2.42 -10.85 4.64
C VAL A 44 1.72 -10.65 3.30
N THR A 45 0.46 -11.04 3.23
CA THR A 45 -0.45 -10.70 2.13
C THR A 45 -1.47 -9.71 2.65
N PHE A 46 -1.72 -8.64 1.91
CA PHE A 46 -2.64 -7.60 2.34
C PHE A 46 -3.54 -7.08 1.21
N THR A 47 -4.67 -6.52 1.62
CA THR A 47 -5.50 -5.64 0.80
C THR A 47 -5.72 -4.34 1.56
N ALA A 48 -5.78 -3.22 0.85
CA ALA A 48 -6.07 -1.91 1.42
C ALA A 48 -6.99 -1.11 0.50
N TYR A 49 -7.95 -0.43 1.11
CA TYR A 49 -8.90 0.45 0.45
C TYR A 49 -8.99 1.77 1.21
N ILE A 50 -8.86 2.86 0.47
CA ILE A 50 -9.11 4.23 0.96
C ILE A 50 -10.06 4.93 0.02
N GLU A 51 -11.07 5.58 0.57
CA GLU A 51 -11.92 6.55 -0.11
C GLU A 51 -11.89 7.87 0.67
N THR A 52 -11.54 8.96 -0.01
CA THR A 52 -11.49 10.29 0.61
C THR A 52 -12.85 10.99 0.56
N SER A 53 -13.19 11.72 1.62
CA SER A 53 -14.38 12.59 1.68
C SER A 53 -14.05 14.06 1.37
N ALA A 54 -12.77 14.40 1.33
CA ALA A 54 -12.26 15.73 1.02
C ALA A 54 -10.95 15.62 0.22
N THR A 55 -10.62 16.65 -0.57
CA THR A 55 -9.34 16.70 -1.29
C THR A 55 -8.19 16.72 -0.29
N PRO A 56 -7.25 15.75 -0.36
CA PRO A 56 -6.09 15.74 0.52
C PRO A 56 -5.19 16.95 0.28
N PRO A 57 -4.38 17.36 1.27
CA PRO A 57 -3.31 18.33 1.06
C PRO A 57 -2.37 17.91 -0.06
N SER A 58 -1.62 18.85 -0.64
CA SER A 58 -0.57 18.54 -1.60
C SER A 58 0.55 17.74 -0.92
N GLY A 59 1.10 16.77 -1.63
CA GLY A 59 2.17 15.90 -1.15
C GLY A 59 2.26 14.64 -2.00
N ASN A 60 3.28 13.84 -1.77
CA ASN A 60 3.43 12.56 -2.46
C ASN A 60 2.33 11.59 -2.04
N LEU A 61 1.72 10.93 -3.00
CA LEU A 61 0.75 9.88 -2.69
C LEU A 61 1.47 8.69 -2.07
N ALA A 62 1.19 8.47 -0.80
CA ALA A 62 1.73 7.35 -0.04
C ALA A 62 0.69 6.86 0.96
N PHE A 63 0.61 5.56 1.11
CA PHE A 63 -0.31 4.85 2.01
C PHE A 63 0.47 4.29 3.19
N GLY A 64 0.17 4.75 4.39
CA GLY A 64 0.72 4.25 5.63
C GLY A 64 -0.22 3.27 6.33
N GLY A 65 0.29 2.67 7.41
CA GLY A 65 -0.49 1.83 8.30
C GLY A 65 -0.41 0.34 8.00
N LEU A 66 0.50 -0.13 7.15
CA LEU A 66 0.76 -1.57 7.04
C LEU A 66 1.11 -2.14 8.42
N PRO A 67 0.58 -3.34 8.77
CA PRO A 67 0.71 -3.89 10.11
C PRO A 67 2.15 -4.29 10.49
N PHE A 68 2.97 -4.58 9.50
CA PHE A 68 4.36 -4.99 9.70
C PHE A 68 5.28 -4.21 8.77
N ALA A 69 6.46 -3.86 9.27
CA ALA A 69 7.50 -3.28 8.43
C ALA A 69 8.06 -4.35 7.48
N SER A 70 8.36 -3.95 6.26
CA SER A 70 9.02 -4.82 5.30
C SER A 70 10.44 -5.16 5.73
N ILE A 71 10.96 -6.31 5.32
CA ILE A 71 12.35 -6.69 5.60
C ILE A 71 13.32 -5.77 4.82
N GLY A 72 14.40 -5.34 5.48
CA GLY A 72 15.42 -4.45 4.90
C GLY A 72 16.05 -5.00 3.61
N SER A 73 16.61 -4.13 2.79
CA SER A 73 17.35 -4.41 1.55
C SER A 73 16.53 -4.93 0.37
N ARG A 74 15.24 -5.06 0.46
CA ARG A 74 14.35 -5.48 -0.63
C ARG A 74 13.27 -4.44 -0.89
N SER A 75 12.72 -4.51 -2.08
CA SER A 75 11.61 -3.66 -2.50
C SER A 75 10.54 -4.50 -3.16
N TRP A 76 9.30 -4.12 -2.94
CA TRP A 76 8.13 -4.77 -3.51
C TRP A 76 7.34 -3.78 -4.36
N VAL A 77 6.81 -4.27 -5.45
CA VAL A 77 5.95 -3.50 -6.34
C VAL A 77 4.59 -4.17 -6.40
N PHE A 78 3.55 -3.39 -6.21
CA PHE A 78 2.17 -3.87 -6.17
C PHE A 78 1.32 -3.24 -7.27
N PRO A 79 0.34 -3.97 -7.79
CA PRO A 79 -0.73 -3.36 -8.55
C PRO A 79 -1.58 -2.48 -7.63
N PHE A 80 -2.09 -1.39 -8.18
CA PHE A 80 -3.11 -0.59 -7.53
C PHE A 80 -4.16 -0.14 -8.54
N HIS A 81 -5.36 0.09 -8.06
CA HIS A 81 -6.47 0.59 -8.84
C HIS A 81 -6.97 1.89 -8.27
N THR A 82 -7.37 2.81 -9.13
CA THR A 82 -7.93 4.10 -8.73
C THR A 82 -9.29 4.35 -9.39
N ASN A 83 -10.16 5.05 -8.68
CA ASN A 83 -11.44 5.49 -9.19
C ASN A 83 -11.66 6.97 -8.85
N ARG A 84 -12.14 7.73 -9.83
CA ARG A 84 -12.44 9.16 -9.67
C ARG A 84 -11.25 10.00 -9.20
N THR A 85 -10.07 9.65 -9.69
CA THR A 85 -8.83 10.38 -9.41
C THR A 85 -8.38 11.18 -10.62
N SER A 86 -7.64 12.26 -10.40
CA SER A 86 -7.10 13.13 -11.44
C SER A 86 -5.59 13.26 -11.28
N PHE A 87 -4.85 12.20 -11.56
CA PHE A 87 -3.38 12.19 -11.47
C PHE A 87 -2.67 12.65 -12.76
N GLY A 88 -3.41 13.16 -13.74
CA GLY A 88 -2.85 13.60 -15.02
C GLY A 88 -2.20 12.44 -15.79
N THR A 89 -1.07 12.71 -16.42
CA THR A 89 -0.31 11.70 -17.18
C THR A 89 0.27 10.58 -16.32
N ALA A 90 0.40 10.79 -15.01
CA ALA A 90 0.86 9.78 -14.05
C ALA A 90 -0.09 8.58 -13.92
N SER A 91 -1.36 8.74 -14.31
CA SER A 91 -2.38 7.69 -14.14
C SER A 91 -2.13 6.43 -14.97
N PHE A 92 -1.36 6.51 -16.05
CA PHE A 92 -1.28 5.44 -17.04
C PHE A 92 -0.24 4.36 -16.72
N ASP A 93 0.79 4.68 -15.95
CA ASP A 93 1.86 3.73 -15.65
C ASP A 93 2.43 3.87 -14.23
N ALA A 94 1.62 4.33 -13.30
CA ALA A 94 2.05 4.41 -11.91
C ALA A 94 2.07 3.02 -11.24
N ARG A 95 2.95 2.87 -10.26
CA ARG A 95 3.15 1.65 -9.48
C ARG A 95 3.17 1.97 -7.99
N ALA A 96 2.65 1.05 -7.22
CA ALA A 96 2.80 1.06 -5.77
C ALA A 96 4.12 0.39 -5.38
N TYR A 97 4.90 1.04 -4.53
CA TYR A 97 6.23 0.65 -4.13
C TYR A 97 6.37 0.65 -2.61
N LEU A 98 6.84 -0.45 -2.05
CA LEU A 98 7.21 -0.59 -0.64
C LEU A 98 8.72 -0.81 -0.54
N GLY A 99 9.43 0.10 0.11
CA GLY A 99 10.86 -0.01 0.37
C GLY A 99 11.19 -0.93 1.55
N GLY A 100 12.47 -1.21 1.75
CA GLY A 100 12.93 -2.00 2.90
C GLY A 100 12.77 -1.24 4.22
N THR A 101 12.40 -1.96 5.29
CA THR A 101 12.16 -1.43 6.65
C THR A 101 11.07 -0.36 6.74
N ASP A 102 10.13 -0.37 5.81
CA ASP A 102 9.03 0.61 5.76
C ASP A 102 7.66 -0.05 5.99
N THR A 103 6.72 0.74 6.45
CA THR A 103 5.29 0.43 6.54
C THR A 103 4.45 1.29 5.60
N ASN A 104 5.11 2.08 4.75
CA ASN A 104 4.46 2.99 3.82
C ASN A 104 4.66 2.53 2.37
N VAL A 105 3.57 2.52 1.62
CA VAL A 105 3.55 2.23 0.19
C VAL A 105 3.46 3.52 -0.58
N TYR A 106 4.45 3.83 -1.38
CA TYR A 106 4.56 5.03 -2.20
C TYR A 106 4.08 4.77 -3.61
N ILE A 107 3.46 5.76 -4.24
CA ILE A 107 3.03 5.67 -5.62
C ILE A 107 3.94 6.50 -6.51
N TYR A 108 4.58 5.82 -7.44
CA TYR A 108 5.50 6.41 -8.43
C TYR A 108 5.08 6.08 -9.85
N TYR A 109 5.45 6.95 -10.78
CA TYR A 109 5.34 6.69 -12.22
C TYR A 109 6.69 6.89 -12.91
N PRO A 110 7.00 6.13 -13.96
CA PRO A 110 8.21 6.32 -14.71
C PRO A 110 8.16 7.63 -15.51
N VAL A 111 9.29 8.30 -15.61
CA VAL A 111 9.46 9.47 -16.47
C VAL A 111 10.52 9.20 -17.51
N ASN A 112 10.26 9.63 -18.72
CA ASN A 112 11.24 9.57 -19.81
C ASN A 112 12.23 10.73 -19.72
N SER A 113 13.09 10.68 -18.69
CA SER A 113 14.08 11.73 -18.40
C SER A 113 15.42 11.10 -18.05
N SER A 114 16.49 11.73 -18.48
CA SER A 114 17.87 11.28 -18.22
C SER A 114 18.32 11.44 -16.77
N SER A 115 17.57 12.17 -15.94
CA SER A 115 17.98 12.51 -14.59
C SER A 115 17.15 11.90 -13.47
N SER A 116 15.99 11.33 -13.78
CA SER A 116 15.10 10.71 -12.78
C SER A 116 14.27 9.60 -13.39
N ASN A 117 14.41 8.40 -12.87
CA ASN A 117 13.72 7.25 -13.41
C ASN A 117 12.25 7.14 -12.94
N PHE A 118 11.92 7.76 -11.80
CA PHE A 118 10.59 7.70 -11.18
C PHE A 118 10.24 9.04 -10.53
N GLN A 119 8.99 9.43 -10.64
CA GLN A 119 8.43 10.60 -9.97
C GLN A 119 7.27 10.19 -9.06
N PRO A 120 7.14 10.82 -7.88
CA PRO A 120 6.00 10.56 -7.02
C PRO A 120 4.71 11.12 -7.62
N VAL A 121 3.62 10.38 -7.48
CA VAL A 121 2.27 10.87 -7.78
C VAL A 121 1.84 11.82 -6.66
N ASN A 122 1.22 12.96 -7.00
CA ASN A 122 0.71 13.88 -5.98
C ASN A 122 -0.67 13.44 -5.50
N GLN A 123 -0.86 13.39 -4.16
CA GLN A 123 -2.11 12.93 -3.56
C GLN A 123 -3.30 13.88 -3.75
N ASN A 124 -3.08 15.16 -4.09
CA ASN A 124 -4.18 16.08 -4.37
C ASN A 124 -5.01 15.72 -5.61
N GLY A 125 -4.52 14.79 -6.43
CA GLY A 125 -5.29 14.16 -7.50
C GLY A 125 -6.42 13.25 -6.99
N MET A 126 -6.46 12.95 -5.69
CA MET A 126 -7.61 12.35 -5.03
C MET A 126 -8.63 13.44 -4.69
N ASN A 127 -9.50 13.73 -5.64
CA ASN A 127 -10.42 14.87 -5.57
C ASN A 127 -11.71 14.51 -4.83
N ALA A 128 -12.02 15.21 -3.77
CA ALA A 128 -13.20 14.99 -2.92
C ALA A 128 -14.54 15.15 -3.61
N ALA A 129 -14.64 16.02 -4.60
CA ALA A 129 -15.90 16.24 -5.32
C ALA A 129 -16.47 14.94 -5.93
N ASN A 130 -15.62 13.94 -6.11
CA ASN A 130 -15.96 12.67 -6.74
C ASN A 130 -15.78 11.44 -5.84
N ALA A 131 -15.52 11.61 -4.53
CA ALA A 131 -15.23 10.49 -3.64
C ALA A 131 -14.14 9.58 -4.21
N SER A 132 -12.94 10.11 -4.39
CA SER A 132 -11.82 9.38 -4.97
C SER A 132 -11.40 8.19 -4.13
N ALA A 133 -11.15 7.08 -4.79
CA ALA A 133 -10.83 5.84 -4.14
C ALA A 133 -9.56 5.19 -4.72
N VAL A 134 -8.84 4.49 -3.87
CA VAL A 134 -7.65 3.70 -4.24
C VAL A 134 -7.70 2.35 -3.55
N TRP A 135 -7.41 1.31 -4.33
CA TRP A 135 -7.22 -0.06 -3.88
C TRP A 135 -5.80 -0.51 -4.13
N ILE A 136 -5.19 -1.13 -3.13
CA ILE A 136 -3.86 -1.74 -3.24
C ILE A 136 -3.96 -3.14 -2.65
N SER A 137 -3.33 -4.10 -3.31
CA SER A 137 -3.16 -5.45 -2.78
C SER A 137 -1.80 -6.01 -3.17
N GLY A 138 -1.25 -6.86 -2.34
CA GLY A 138 0.02 -7.48 -2.63
C GLY A 138 0.55 -8.34 -1.50
N SER A 139 1.77 -8.82 -1.69
CA SER A 139 2.49 -9.58 -0.67
C SER A 139 3.92 -9.07 -0.54
N TYR A 140 4.41 -9.05 0.69
CA TYR A 140 5.78 -8.67 1.02
C TYR A 140 6.30 -9.51 2.17
N GLN A 141 7.60 -9.45 2.40
CA GLN A 141 8.22 -10.12 3.54
C GLN A 141 8.52 -9.14 4.67
N THR A 142 8.26 -9.55 5.88
CA THR A 142 8.64 -8.87 7.12
C THR A 142 9.79 -9.61 7.79
N ALA A 143 10.43 -8.99 8.77
CA ALA A 143 11.30 -9.72 9.69
C ALA A 143 10.46 -10.72 10.50
N SER A 144 11.01 -11.88 10.72
CA SER A 144 10.39 -12.91 11.57
C SER A 144 10.42 -12.51 13.04
#